data_9fba534f3213146750acf26f43c88b6b
#
_entry.id   9fba534f3213146750acf26f43c88b6b
#
_cell.length_a   1.000
_cell.length_b   1.000
_cell.length_c   1.000
_cell.angle_alpha   90.00
_cell.angle_beta   90.00
_cell.angle_gamma   90.00
#
_symmetry.space_group_name_H-M   'P 1'
#
loop_
_entity.id
_entity.type
_entity.pdbx_description
1 polymer ?
#
loop_
_entity_poly.entity_id
_entity_poly.type
_entity_poly.pdbx_seq_one_letter_code
_entity_poly.pdbx_strand_id
1 'polypeptide(L)'
;MRHRRFGKTDWQVSEIGHGMWGMGSWADSDDDRSLEALQLSVDSGCTFFDTAWAYGDGRSEVLLGRLLRRNPDKRLYTATKIPPKNRQWPSVRGAELDDVFPADYIREYVQRSVKNTGVD
;
A
#
# COMPACT_ATOMS: atom_id res chain seq x y z
N MET A 1 2.48 3.73 -20.85
CA MET A 1 1.36 2.88 -20.35
C MET A 1 0.04 3.62 -20.55
N ARG A 2 -1.07 2.94 -20.86
CA ARG A 2 -2.39 3.58 -20.98
C ARG A 2 -2.93 3.91 -19.59
N HIS A 3 -3.76 4.96 -19.50
CA HIS A 3 -4.40 5.41 -18.27
C HIS A 3 -5.91 5.42 -18.43
N ARG A 4 -6.63 5.28 -17.32
CA ARG A 4 -8.09 5.39 -17.27
C ARG A 4 -8.54 6.02 -15.96
N ARG A 5 -9.76 6.56 -15.97
CA ARG A 5 -10.35 7.12 -14.76
C ARG A 5 -10.62 6.01 -13.72
N PHE A 6 -10.19 6.25 -12.48
CA PHE A 6 -10.40 5.34 -11.37
C PHE A 6 -11.80 5.54 -10.76
N GLY A 7 -12.74 4.74 -11.25
CA GLY A 7 -14.14 4.77 -10.80
C GLY A 7 -14.79 6.15 -10.96
N LYS A 8 -15.35 6.68 -9.86
CA LYS A 8 -16.01 8.01 -9.81
C LYS A 8 -15.07 9.13 -9.39
N THR A 9 -13.78 8.85 -9.20
CA THR A 9 -12.76 9.86 -8.87
C THR A 9 -12.32 10.61 -10.13
N ASP A 10 -11.61 11.73 -9.94
CA ASP A 10 -10.93 12.45 -11.03
C ASP A 10 -9.51 11.91 -11.28
N TRP A 11 -9.16 10.79 -10.67
CA TRP A 11 -7.85 10.18 -10.78
C TRP A 11 -7.69 9.47 -12.13
N GLN A 12 -6.61 9.80 -12.83
CA GLN A 12 -6.18 9.09 -14.03
C GLN A 12 -5.05 8.15 -13.64
N VAL A 13 -5.36 6.87 -13.47
CA VAL A 13 -4.40 5.85 -13.06
C VAL A 13 -3.97 4.98 -14.23
N SER A 14 -2.78 4.42 -14.17
CA SER A 14 -2.34 3.42 -15.12
C SER A 14 -3.27 2.19 -15.11
N GLU A 15 -3.51 1.59 -16.27
CA GLU A 15 -4.35 0.38 -16.39
C GLU A 15 -3.78 -0.83 -15.63
N ILE A 16 -2.47 -0.82 -15.39
CA ILE A 16 -1.77 -1.81 -14.58
C ILE A 16 -1.28 -1.11 -13.32
N GLY A 17 -1.64 -1.65 -12.15
CA GLY A 17 -1.11 -1.24 -10.86
C GLY A 17 -0.02 -2.20 -10.36
N HIS A 18 0.86 -1.72 -9.50
CA HIS A 18 1.88 -2.54 -8.85
C HIS A 18 1.42 -2.99 -7.46
N GLY A 19 1.18 -4.30 -7.29
CA GLY A 19 0.90 -4.90 -5.99
C GLY A 19 2.18 -5.20 -5.22
N MET A 20 2.28 -4.70 -3.99
CA MET A 20 3.52 -4.73 -3.20
C MET A 20 3.55 -5.87 -2.16
N TRP A 21 2.69 -6.88 -2.29
CA TRP A 21 2.63 -7.99 -1.34
C TRP A 21 3.97 -8.73 -1.20
N GLY A 22 4.66 -8.98 -2.30
CA GLY A 22 5.98 -9.66 -2.30
C GLY A 22 7.10 -8.89 -1.59
N MET A 23 6.88 -7.61 -1.23
CA MET A 23 7.87 -6.74 -0.57
C MET A 23 7.75 -6.73 0.96
N GLY A 24 6.93 -7.62 1.51
CA GLY A 24 6.68 -7.74 2.94
C GLY A 24 7.61 -8.69 3.70
N SER A 25 8.84 -8.92 3.24
CA SER A 25 9.80 -9.86 3.85
C SER A 25 9.53 -11.34 3.57
N TRP A 26 8.73 -11.64 2.57
CA TRP A 26 8.56 -13.01 2.10
C TRP A 26 9.78 -13.42 1.26
N ALA A 27 10.35 -14.57 1.53
CA ALA A 27 11.39 -15.16 0.70
C ALA A 27 12.55 -14.20 0.33
N ASP A 28 13.32 -13.78 1.32
CA ASP A 28 14.56 -13.02 1.17
C ASP A 28 14.42 -11.71 0.36
N SER A 29 13.30 -11.00 0.51
CA SER A 29 13.12 -9.72 -0.17
C SER A 29 14.16 -8.69 0.30
N ASP A 30 14.95 -8.20 -0.63
CA ASP A 30 15.93 -7.13 -0.43
C ASP A 30 15.28 -5.78 -0.71
N ASP A 31 15.46 -4.80 0.20
CA ASP A 31 14.81 -3.48 0.09
C ASP A 31 15.31 -2.68 -1.10
N ASP A 32 16.60 -2.77 -1.43
CA ASP A 32 17.16 -1.97 -2.52
C ASP A 32 16.72 -2.54 -3.86
N ARG A 33 16.71 -3.85 -4.03
CA ARG A 33 16.15 -4.51 -5.22
C ARG A 33 14.65 -4.25 -5.36
N SER A 34 13.92 -4.25 -4.24
CA SER A 34 12.49 -3.91 -4.22
C SER A 34 12.26 -2.47 -4.70
N LEU A 35 13.07 -1.51 -4.22
CA LEU A 35 12.98 -0.12 -4.66
C LEU A 35 13.38 0.08 -6.12
N GLU A 36 14.34 -0.67 -6.63
CA GLU A 36 14.69 -0.66 -8.06
C GLU A 36 13.53 -1.17 -8.91
N ALA A 37 12.88 -2.26 -8.52
CA ALA A 37 11.71 -2.80 -9.21
C ALA A 37 10.53 -1.81 -9.20
N LEU A 38 10.27 -1.16 -8.06
CA LEU A 38 9.25 -0.12 -7.93
C LEU A 38 9.57 1.09 -8.82
N GLN A 39 10.83 1.54 -8.84
CA GLN A 39 11.25 2.64 -9.69
C GLN A 39 11.11 2.30 -11.17
N LEU A 40 11.48 1.09 -11.58
CA LEU A 40 11.29 0.61 -12.96
C LEU A 40 9.80 0.62 -13.35
N SER A 41 8.91 0.28 -12.42
CA SER A 41 7.45 0.37 -12.65
C SER A 41 7.01 1.81 -12.88
N VAL A 42 7.49 2.77 -12.06
CA VAL A 42 7.21 4.19 -12.26
C VAL A 42 7.74 4.67 -13.62
N ASP A 43 8.95 4.29 -13.99
CA ASP A 43 9.58 4.70 -15.25
C ASP A 43 8.89 4.07 -16.47
N SER A 44 8.24 2.91 -16.28
CA SER A 44 7.38 2.27 -17.27
C SER A 44 5.97 2.88 -17.36
N GLY A 45 5.67 3.90 -16.54
CA GLY A 45 4.41 4.63 -16.52
C GLY A 45 3.34 4.08 -15.58
N CYS A 46 3.70 3.21 -14.63
CA CYS A 46 2.81 2.80 -13.55
C CYS A 46 2.61 3.96 -12.58
N THR A 47 1.34 4.27 -12.26
CA THR A 47 0.99 5.36 -11.35
C THR A 47 0.15 4.91 -10.16
N PHE A 48 -0.20 3.62 -10.05
CA PHE A 48 -1.00 3.09 -8.95
C PHE A 48 -0.24 1.97 -8.22
N PHE A 49 -0.09 2.13 -6.90
CA PHE A 49 0.65 1.20 -6.04
C PHE A 49 -0.24 0.74 -4.89
N ASP A 50 -0.42 -0.56 -4.75
CA ASP A 50 -1.24 -1.20 -3.72
C ASP A 50 -0.35 -1.91 -2.71
N THR A 51 -0.43 -1.49 -1.45
CA THR A 51 0.26 -2.09 -0.32
C THR A 51 -0.72 -2.43 0.81
N ALA A 52 -0.20 -2.91 1.93
CA ALA A 52 -0.94 -3.10 3.17
C ALA A 52 0.03 -3.02 4.35
N TRP A 53 -0.48 -2.56 5.50
CA TRP A 53 0.31 -2.59 6.74
C TRP A 53 0.78 -4.02 7.07
N ALA A 54 -0.07 -5.03 6.85
CA ALA A 54 0.26 -6.44 7.09
C ALA A 54 1.42 -6.98 6.23
N TYR A 55 1.85 -6.26 5.20
CA TYR A 55 2.96 -6.70 4.37
C TYR A 55 4.30 -6.36 5.04
N GLY A 56 4.76 -7.28 5.89
CA GLY A 56 5.97 -7.14 6.69
C GLY A 56 5.83 -6.11 7.81
N ASP A 57 4.65 -6.04 8.47
CA ASP A 57 4.36 -5.16 9.60
C ASP A 57 4.73 -3.69 9.34
N GLY A 58 4.32 -3.20 8.15
CA GLY A 58 4.57 -1.83 7.69
C GLY A 58 5.82 -1.66 6.82
N ARG A 59 6.65 -2.70 6.62
CA ARG A 59 7.86 -2.60 5.79
C ARG A 59 7.54 -2.18 4.34
N SER A 60 6.52 -2.80 3.75
CA SER A 60 6.08 -2.47 2.39
C SER A 60 5.59 -1.02 2.27
N GLU A 61 4.91 -0.49 3.29
CA GLU A 61 4.51 0.92 3.32
C GLU A 61 5.71 1.87 3.42
N VAL A 62 6.74 1.52 4.20
CA VAL A 62 7.99 2.29 4.29
C VAL A 62 8.70 2.32 2.94
N LEU A 63 8.75 1.20 2.21
CA LEU A 63 9.28 1.14 0.85
C LEU A 63 8.49 2.03 -0.11
N LEU A 64 7.15 2.01 -0.01
CA LEU A 64 6.30 2.93 -0.78
C LEU A 64 6.63 4.39 -0.47
N GLY A 65 6.77 4.76 0.81
CA GLY A 65 7.17 6.10 1.22
C GLY A 65 8.55 6.51 0.65
N ARG A 66 9.50 5.57 0.58
CA ARG A 66 10.82 5.83 -0.08
C ARG A 66 10.65 6.07 -1.58
N LEU A 67 9.80 5.30 -2.26
CA LEU A 67 9.48 5.50 -3.68
C LEU A 67 8.86 6.87 -3.94
N LEU A 68 7.86 7.27 -3.13
CA LEU A 68 7.19 8.56 -3.27
C LEU A 68 8.18 9.72 -3.13
N ARG A 69 9.06 9.68 -2.14
CA ARG A 69 10.11 10.70 -1.94
C ARG A 69 11.13 10.76 -3.09
N ARG A 70 11.35 9.65 -3.80
CA ARG A 70 12.22 9.63 -5.00
C ARG A 70 11.56 10.25 -6.23
N ASN A 71 10.23 10.40 -6.23
CA ASN A 71 9.44 10.86 -7.37
C ASN A 71 8.51 12.03 -7.00
N PRO A 72 9.03 13.14 -6.43
CA PRO A 72 8.19 14.22 -5.91
C PRO A 72 7.38 14.94 -7.01
N ASP A 73 7.88 14.91 -8.25
CA ASP A 73 7.25 15.57 -9.39
C ASP A 73 6.24 14.67 -10.13
N LYS A 74 6.12 13.40 -9.72
CA LYS A 74 5.19 12.45 -10.33
C LYS A 74 3.94 12.27 -9.47
N ARG A 75 2.78 12.33 -10.10
CA ARG A 75 1.52 12.01 -9.39
C ARG A 75 1.35 10.50 -9.30
N LEU A 76 1.67 9.93 -8.16
CA LEU A 76 1.49 8.53 -7.84
C LEU A 76 0.30 8.36 -6.90
N TYR A 77 -0.55 7.38 -7.17
CA TYR A 77 -1.71 7.03 -6.36
C TYR A 77 -1.40 5.78 -5.54
N THR A 78 -1.81 5.79 -4.30
CA THR A 78 -1.50 4.71 -3.38
C THR A 78 -2.74 4.18 -2.69
N ALA A 79 -2.73 2.87 -2.40
CA ALA A 79 -3.71 2.22 -1.56
C ALA A 79 -3.00 1.40 -0.49
N THR A 80 -3.50 1.46 0.74
CA THR A 80 -3.07 0.58 1.82
C THR A 80 -4.28 0.02 2.58
N LYS A 81 -4.04 -0.94 3.47
CA LYS A 81 -5.08 -1.70 4.18
C LYS A 81 -4.69 -1.86 5.63
N ILE A 82 -5.68 -1.76 6.51
CA ILE A 82 -5.54 -1.99 7.94
C ILE A 82 -5.73 -3.50 8.19
N PRO A 83 -4.84 -4.15 8.96
CA PRO A 83 -5.01 -5.56 9.31
C PRO A 83 -6.17 -5.73 10.33
N PRO A 84 -6.84 -6.88 10.37
CA PRO A 84 -7.80 -7.17 11.41
C PRO A 84 -7.12 -7.25 12.78
N LYS A 85 -7.74 -6.68 13.82
CA LYS A 85 -7.20 -6.65 15.20
C LYS A 85 -6.99 -8.06 15.77
N ASN A 86 -7.88 -8.98 15.46
CA ASN A 86 -7.78 -10.39 15.86
C ASN A 86 -6.75 -11.20 15.05
N ARG A 87 -6.09 -10.58 14.06
CA ARG A 87 -5.12 -11.21 13.12
C ARG A 87 -5.67 -12.43 12.37
N GLN A 88 -6.98 -12.58 12.29
CA GLN A 88 -7.61 -13.70 11.61
C GLN A 88 -7.94 -13.34 10.15
N TRP A 89 -7.32 -14.06 9.23
CA TRP A 89 -7.57 -13.91 7.80
C TRP A 89 -7.64 -15.29 7.12
N PRO A 90 -8.66 -15.59 6.32
CA PRO A 90 -9.83 -14.75 6.04
C PRO A 90 -10.73 -14.58 7.26
N SER A 91 -11.63 -13.56 7.20
CA SER A 91 -12.63 -13.35 8.24
C SER A 91 -13.58 -14.53 8.35
N VAL A 92 -14.02 -14.86 9.58
CA VAL A 92 -15.00 -15.92 9.83
C VAL A 92 -16.41 -15.35 9.84
N ARG A 93 -17.37 -16.17 9.42
CA ARG A 93 -18.78 -15.81 9.48
C ARG A 93 -19.21 -15.63 10.94
N GLY A 94 -19.88 -14.51 11.23
CA GLY A 94 -20.36 -14.17 12.58
C GLY A 94 -19.35 -13.42 13.44
N ALA A 95 -18.19 -13.02 12.90
CA ALA A 95 -17.30 -12.09 13.58
C ALA A 95 -17.95 -10.70 13.64
N GLU A 96 -18.01 -10.13 14.85
CA GLU A 96 -18.53 -8.76 15.03
C GLU A 96 -17.53 -7.73 14.52
N LEU A 97 -18.00 -6.69 13.83
CA LEU A 97 -17.14 -5.67 13.23
C LEU A 97 -16.28 -4.95 14.28
N ASP A 98 -16.87 -4.62 15.42
CA ASP A 98 -16.20 -3.92 16.52
C ASP A 98 -15.10 -4.75 17.20
N ASP A 99 -15.16 -6.08 17.10
CA ASP A 99 -14.08 -6.95 17.59
C ASP A 99 -12.90 -7.01 16.62
N VAL A 100 -13.19 -6.89 15.33
CA VAL A 100 -12.20 -7.03 14.25
C VAL A 100 -11.61 -5.68 13.86
N PHE A 101 -12.43 -4.64 13.75
CA PHE A 101 -12.05 -3.30 13.31
C PHE A 101 -12.66 -2.21 14.20
N PRO A 102 -12.35 -2.16 15.52
CA PRO A 102 -12.84 -1.07 16.37
C PRO A 102 -12.31 0.29 15.88
N ALA A 103 -13.09 1.35 16.07
CA ALA A 103 -12.82 2.67 15.50
C ALA A 103 -11.49 3.30 15.97
N ASP A 104 -11.13 3.08 17.22
CA ASP A 104 -9.83 3.53 17.78
C ASP A 104 -8.64 2.80 17.15
N TYR A 105 -8.76 1.50 16.95
CA TYR A 105 -7.77 0.68 16.27
C TYR A 105 -7.59 1.11 14.80
N ILE A 106 -8.69 1.40 14.09
CA ILE A 106 -8.62 1.93 12.72
C ILE A 106 -7.82 3.25 12.71
N ARG A 107 -8.15 4.21 13.60
CA ARG A 107 -7.45 5.49 13.68
C ARG A 107 -5.96 5.33 13.94
N GLU A 108 -5.61 4.44 14.88
CA GLU A 108 -4.21 4.15 15.19
C GLU A 108 -3.45 3.64 13.97
N TYR A 109 -4.01 2.66 13.25
CA TYR A 109 -3.34 2.09 12.08
C TYR A 109 -3.30 3.03 10.87
N VAL A 110 -4.32 3.90 10.69
CA VAL A 110 -4.25 4.98 9.71
C VAL A 110 -3.07 5.90 10.00
N GLN A 111 -2.88 6.32 11.26
CA GLN A 111 -1.73 7.16 11.64
C GLN A 111 -0.39 6.47 11.41
N ARG A 112 -0.29 5.17 11.69
CA ARG A 112 0.90 4.36 11.39
C ARG A 112 1.19 4.32 9.88
N SER A 113 0.17 4.09 9.05
CA SER A 113 0.30 4.05 7.59
C SER A 113 0.70 5.41 7.01
N VAL A 114 0.11 6.51 7.50
CA VAL A 114 0.51 7.88 7.15
C VAL A 114 1.98 8.13 7.48
N LYS A 115 2.43 7.73 8.68
CA LYS A 115 3.83 7.85 9.09
C LYS A 115 4.77 7.04 8.19
N ASN A 116 4.40 5.81 7.82
CA ASN A 116 5.23 4.92 7.01
C ASN A 116 5.34 5.42 5.56
N THR A 117 4.23 5.83 4.97
CA THR A 117 4.16 6.27 3.57
C THR A 117 4.57 7.74 3.40
N GLY A 118 4.34 8.57 4.39
CA GLY A 118 4.54 10.02 4.32
C GLY A 118 3.51 10.73 3.43
N VAL A 119 2.32 10.14 3.23
CA VAL A 119 1.17 10.79 2.57
C VAL A 119 0.19 11.29 3.63
N ASP A 120 -0.47 12.42 3.33
CA ASP A 120 -1.51 13.03 4.17
C ASP A 120 -2.90 12.46 3.86
#